data_4c4802c0d7519410e3caf20c5b7ec976
#
_entry.id   4c4802c0d7519410e3caf20c5b7ec976
#
_cell.length_a   1.000
_cell.length_b   1.000
_cell.length_c   1.000
_cell.angle_alpha   90.00
_cell.angle_beta   90.00
_cell.angle_gamma   90.00
#
_symmetry.space_group_name_H-M   'P 1'
#
loop_
_entity.id
_entity.type
_entity.pdbx_description
1 polymer ?
#
loop_
_entity_poly.entity_id
_entity_poly.type
_entity_poly.pdbx_seq_one_letter_code
_entity_poly.pdbx_strand_id
1 'polypeptide(L)'
;MTNAEREAATATALVAAAKAGDQRAFESLVKRYRKRIYALALHITGSAHEADDIAQEVFLKAFRALPEFEGRSQFFTWVYRMTVNRSLNARRDRARRGEDTIDDPRLELAVEVDARNSPGRAAELRQTYARLLRALDALPIDMRTTVILVSLQGLSHGEAGVVQKVSDGTIAWRMHEARRRLHEAMAPEKLHRKRGELSADLARVLHEYGLPVLGKA
;
A
#
# COMPACT_ATOMS: atom_id res chain seq x y z
N MET A 1 -5.11 -15.34 21.41
CA MET A 1 -4.93 -13.99 20.80
C MET A 1 -3.84 -14.04 19.76
N THR A 2 -4.17 -13.77 18.53
CA THR A 2 -3.20 -13.64 17.44
C THR A 2 -2.36 -12.36 17.60
N ASN A 3 -1.25 -12.26 16.87
CA ASN A 3 -0.42 -11.04 16.88
C ASN A 3 -1.23 -9.80 16.43
N ALA A 4 -2.10 -9.97 15.45
CA ALA A 4 -2.99 -8.91 14.94
C ALA A 4 -4.00 -8.44 16.02
N GLU A 5 -4.57 -9.34 16.80
CA GLU A 5 -5.48 -8.99 17.89
C GLU A 5 -4.77 -8.22 19.02
N ARG A 6 -3.54 -8.60 19.35
CA ARG A 6 -2.71 -7.86 20.32
C ARG A 6 -2.35 -6.48 19.80
N GLU A 7 -2.01 -6.38 18.54
CA GLU A 7 -1.73 -5.11 17.87
C GLU A 7 -2.95 -4.17 17.91
N ALA A 8 -4.12 -4.69 17.58
CA ALA A 8 -5.37 -3.92 17.60
C ALA A 8 -5.72 -3.45 19.02
N ALA A 9 -5.61 -4.34 20.02
CA ALA A 9 -5.86 -4.00 21.42
C ALA A 9 -4.91 -2.90 21.93
N THR A 10 -3.62 -2.99 21.59
CA THR A 10 -2.63 -1.97 21.95
C THR A 10 -2.94 -0.63 21.26
N ALA A 11 -3.33 -0.65 19.99
CA ALA A 11 -3.71 0.57 19.28
C ALA A 11 -4.95 1.23 19.89
N THR A 12 -5.96 0.45 20.28
CA THR A 12 -7.16 0.94 20.94
C THR A 12 -6.85 1.64 22.27
N ALA A 13 -5.97 1.04 23.08
CA ALA A 13 -5.52 1.65 24.34
C ALA A 13 -4.78 2.98 24.11
N LEU A 14 -3.88 3.02 23.12
CA LEU A 14 -3.17 4.25 22.74
C LEU A 14 -4.12 5.34 22.24
N VAL A 15 -5.13 4.98 21.46
CA VAL A 15 -6.16 5.93 21.00
C VAL A 15 -6.93 6.50 22.17
N ALA A 16 -7.35 5.67 23.12
CA ALA A 16 -8.07 6.13 24.30
C ALA A 16 -7.22 7.09 25.16
N ALA A 17 -5.96 6.77 25.41
CA ALA A 17 -5.03 7.63 26.15
C ALA A 17 -4.78 8.96 25.40
N ALA A 18 -4.57 8.91 24.10
CA ALA A 18 -4.35 10.11 23.29
C ALA A 18 -5.60 11.01 23.25
N LYS A 19 -6.81 10.44 23.21
CA LYS A 19 -8.08 11.21 23.36
C LYS A 19 -8.21 11.87 24.73
N ALA A 20 -7.66 11.27 25.77
CA ALA A 20 -7.60 11.84 27.11
C ALA A 20 -6.49 12.92 27.28
N GLY A 21 -5.75 13.24 26.21
CA GLY A 21 -4.73 14.30 26.21
C GLY A 21 -3.28 13.79 26.34
N ASP A 22 -3.05 12.48 26.40
CA ASP A 22 -1.69 11.93 26.44
C ASP A 22 -1.01 12.03 25.05
N GLN A 23 -0.16 13.04 24.91
CA GLN A 23 0.61 13.27 23.68
C GLN A 23 1.58 12.11 23.35
N ARG A 24 2.17 11.46 24.37
CA ARG A 24 3.09 10.32 24.18
C ARG A 24 2.37 9.11 23.59
N ALA A 25 1.10 8.92 23.95
CA ALA A 25 0.26 7.89 23.33
C ALA A 25 0.05 8.16 21.85
N PHE A 26 -0.21 9.42 21.45
CA PHE A 26 -0.31 9.78 20.04
C PHE A 26 1.02 9.63 19.28
N GLU A 27 2.14 10.06 19.87
CA GLU A 27 3.47 9.83 19.28
C GLU A 27 3.75 8.33 19.03
N SER A 28 3.29 7.47 19.95
CA SER A 28 3.41 6.03 19.80
C SER A 28 2.58 5.50 18.61
N LEU A 29 1.38 6.05 18.39
CA LEU A 29 0.57 5.77 17.19
C LEU A 29 1.28 6.23 15.92
N VAL A 30 1.86 7.43 15.92
CA VAL A 30 2.64 7.95 14.78
C VAL A 30 3.82 7.03 14.46
N LYS A 31 4.65 6.69 15.46
CA LYS A 31 5.80 5.77 15.29
C LYS A 31 5.39 4.43 14.70
N ARG A 32 4.24 3.92 15.14
CA ARG A 32 3.70 2.63 14.70
C ARG A 32 3.24 2.64 13.24
N TYR A 33 2.59 3.71 12.80
CA TYR A 33 1.91 3.73 11.50
C TYR A 33 2.63 4.55 10.42
N ARG A 34 3.60 5.41 10.76
CA ARG A 34 4.25 6.32 9.82
C ARG A 34 4.82 5.61 8.59
N LYS A 35 5.55 4.50 8.79
CA LYS A 35 6.13 3.74 7.67
C LYS A 35 5.05 3.22 6.71
N ARG A 36 3.96 2.71 7.24
CA ARG A 36 2.83 2.18 6.46
C ARG A 36 2.09 3.29 5.72
N ILE A 37 1.87 4.44 6.38
CA ILE A 37 1.23 5.61 5.77
C ILE A 37 2.09 6.18 4.65
N TYR A 38 3.40 6.33 4.87
CA TYR A 38 4.35 6.74 3.85
C TYR A 38 4.34 5.78 2.65
N ALA A 39 4.47 4.48 2.88
CA ALA A 39 4.46 3.47 1.83
C ALA A 39 3.14 3.49 1.03
N LEU A 40 1.99 3.63 1.69
CA LEU A 40 0.68 3.76 1.05
C LEU A 40 0.64 5.00 0.15
N ALA A 41 1.06 6.16 0.66
CA ALA A 41 1.10 7.40 -0.11
C ALA A 41 2.07 7.29 -1.30
N LEU A 42 3.26 6.72 -1.10
CA LEU A 42 4.26 6.51 -2.14
C LEU A 42 3.73 5.62 -3.27
N HIS A 43 3.08 4.51 -2.95
CA HIS A 43 2.51 3.63 -3.97
C HIS A 43 1.36 4.26 -4.76
N ILE A 44 0.62 5.19 -4.16
CA ILE A 44 -0.47 5.89 -4.86
C ILE A 44 0.08 7.05 -5.71
N THR A 45 0.99 7.86 -5.16
CA THR A 45 1.49 9.07 -5.81
C THR A 45 2.66 8.80 -6.76
N GLY A 46 3.52 7.82 -6.45
CA GLY A 46 4.77 7.59 -7.15
C GLY A 46 5.87 8.64 -6.83
N SER A 47 5.69 9.46 -5.79
CA SER A 47 6.61 10.53 -5.41
C SER A 47 6.98 10.45 -3.93
N ALA A 48 8.28 10.34 -3.63
CA ALA A 48 8.78 10.28 -2.26
C ALA A 48 8.51 11.58 -1.49
N HIS A 49 8.68 12.72 -2.15
CA HIS A 49 8.39 14.03 -1.56
C HIS A 49 6.91 14.16 -1.18
N GLU A 50 6.01 13.89 -2.13
CA GLU A 50 4.56 13.93 -1.85
C GLU A 50 4.17 12.91 -0.77
N ALA A 51 4.81 11.75 -0.72
CA ALA A 51 4.51 10.72 0.27
C ALA A 51 4.88 11.16 1.69
N ASP A 52 6.00 11.85 1.87
CA ASP A 52 6.41 12.39 3.18
C ASP A 52 5.50 13.53 3.63
N ASP A 53 5.20 14.47 2.74
CA ASP A 53 4.26 15.56 3.00
C ASP A 53 2.89 15.04 3.39
N ILE A 54 2.36 14.08 2.64
CA ILE A 54 1.06 13.45 2.92
C ILE A 54 1.09 12.74 4.27
N ALA A 55 2.17 12.02 4.60
CA ALA A 55 2.26 11.36 5.89
C ALA A 55 2.22 12.36 7.05
N GLN A 56 2.92 13.49 6.93
CA GLN A 56 2.90 14.55 7.92
C GLN A 56 1.50 15.19 8.05
N GLU A 57 0.90 15.62 6.91
CA GLU A 57 -0.43 16.23 6.90
C GLU A 57 -1.50 15.31 7.49
N VAL A 58 -1.46 14.01 7.16
CA VAL A 58 -2.42 13.03 7.65
C VAL A 58 -2.33 12.87 9.17
N PHE A 59 -1.13 12.79 9.74
CA PHE A 59 -1.01 12.68 11.20
C PHE A 59 -1.38 13.98 11.91
N LEU A 60 -1.06 15.14 11.35
CA LEU A 60 -1.52 16.44 11.90
C LEU A 60 -3.06 16.53 11.89
N LYS A 61 -3.67 16.11 10.78
CA LYS A 61 -5.13 16.07 10.67
C LYS A 61 -5.75 15.05 11.63
N ALA A 62 -5.13 13.86 11.74
CA ALA A 62 -5.57 12.83 12.66
C ALA A 62 -5.48 13.30 14.11
N PHE A 63 -4.41 14.00 14.51
CA PHE A 63 -4.28 14.57 15.85
C PHE A 63 -5.39 15.55 16.18
N ARG A 64 -5.67 16.48 15.27
CA ARG A 64 -6.72 17.49 15.45
C ARG A 64 -8.13 16.89 15.50
N ALA A 65 -8.38 15.85 14.70
CA ALA A 65 -9.69 15.20 14.62
C ALA A 65 -9.84 14.01 15.58
N LEU A 66 -8.80 13.67 16.36
CA LEU A 66 -8.83 12.55 17.29
C LEU A 66 -9.92 12.66 18.37
N PRO A 67 -10.20 13.84 18.96
CA PRO A 67 -11.31 13.98 19.93
C PRO A 67 -12.66 13.53 19.37
N GLU A 68 -12.89 13.75 18.07
CA GLU A 68 -14.14 13.41 17.37
C GLU A 68 -14.14 11.97 16.81
N PHE A 69 -13.03 11.24 16.95
CA PHE A 69 -12.94 9.87 16.47
C PHE A 69 -13.83 8.95 17.30
N GLU A 70 -14.95 8.50 16.74
CA GLU A 70 -15.97 7.71 17.42
C GLU A 70 -15.65 6.21 17.54
N GLY A 71 -14.55 5.73 16.94
CA GLY A 71 -14.20 4.30 16.99
C GLY A 71 -15.08 3.39 16.13
N ARG A 72 -15.86 3.93 15.18
CA ARG A 72 -16.68 3.13 14.23
C ARG A 72 -15.86 2.24 13.33
N SER A 73 -14.57 2.50 13.20
CA SER A 73 -13.57 1.67 12.53
C SER A 73 -12.30 1.62 13.36
N GLN A 74 -11.38 0.73 13.01
CA GLN A 74 -10.07 0.76 13.62
C GLN A 74 -9.32 2.05 13.27
N PHE A 75 -8.46 2.53 14.17
CA PHE A 75 -7.68 3.76 13.98
C PHE A 75 -6.87 3.75 12.67
N PHE A 76 -6.21 2.62 12.35
CA PHE A 76 -5.42 2.52 11.12
C PHE A 76 -6.30 2.64 9.86
N THR A 77 -7.51 2.04 9.85
CA THR A 77 -8.46 2.14 8.73
C THR A 77 -8.89 3.59 8.50
N TRP A 78 -9.11 4.34 9.60
CA TRP A 78 -9.47 5.74 9.54
C TRP A 78 -8.33 6.60 8.98
N VAL A 79 -7.08 6.40 9.45
CA VAL A 79 -5.90 7.11 8.97
C VAL A 79 -5.60 6.72 7.51
N TYR A 80 -5.77 5.45 7.12
CA TYR A 80 -5.61 5.00 5.74
C TYR A 80 -6.60 5.68 4.79
N ARG A 81 -7.85 5.85 5.22
CA ARG A 81 -8.84 6.59 4.43
C ARG A 81 -8.41 8.05 4.20
N MET A 82 -7.87 8.72 5.21
CA MET A 82 -7.30 10.06 5.04
C MET A 82 -6.15 10.06 4.04
N THR A 83 -5.24 9.10 4.16
CA THR A 83 -4.07 8.95 3.29
C THR A 83 -4.48 8.73 1.84
N VAL A 84 -5.37 7.77 1.57
CA VAL A 84 -5.88 7.50 0.22
C VAL A 84 -6.50 8.76 -0.39
N ASN A 85 -7.40 9.42 0.33
CA ASN A 85 -8.06 10.63 -0.17
C ASN A 85 -7.04 11.74 -0.49
N ARG A 86 -6.07 11.97 0.38
CA ARG A 86 -5.04 13.01 0.17
C ARG A 86 -4.11 12.67 -1.00
N SER A 87 -3.68 11.40 -1.11
CA SER A 87 -2.85 10.91 -2.20
C SER A 87 -3.54 11.00 -3.55
N LEU A 88 -4.84 10.66 -3.62
CA LEU A 88 -5.62 10.78 -4.84
C LEU A 88 -5.80 12.24 -5.27
N ASN A 89 -5.94 13.16 -4.31
CA ASN A 89 -6.00 14.60 -4.61
C ASN A 89 -4.65 15.10 -5.13
N ALA A 90 -3.54 14.80 -4.45
CA ALA A 90 -2.20 15.19 -4.89
C ALA A 90 -1.91 14.72 -6.32
N ARG A 91 -2.25 13.45 -6.62
CA ARG A 91 -2.10 12.91 -7.97
C ARG A 91 -2.93 13.66 -9.03
N ARG A 92 -4.20 14.01 -8.71
CA ARG A 92 -5.03 14.81 -9.62
C ARG A 92 -4.44 16.21 -9.86
N ASP A 93 -3.94 16.84 -8.81
CA ASP A 93 -3.35 18.17 -8.90
C ASP A 93 -2.05 18.13 -9.72
N ARG A 94 -1.21 17.11 -9.56
CA ARG A 94 0.00 16.90 -10.37
C ARG A 94 -0.35 16.67 -11.85
N ALA A 95 -1.32 15.83 -12.14
CA ALA A 95 -1.77 15.60 -13.53
C ALA A 95 -2.26 16.87 -14.20
N ARG A 96 -2.89 17.80 -13.46
CA ARG A 96 -3.31 19.10 -13.97
C ARG A 96 -2.13 20.04 -14.28
N ARG A 97 -1.01 19.88 -13.53
CA ARG A 97 0.21 20.67 -13.75
C ARG A 97 1.11 20.12 -14.86
N GLY A 98 0.83 18.91 -15.36
CA GLY A 98 1.65 18.24 -16.38
C GLY A 98 3.03 17.81 -15.85
N GLU A 99 3.16 17.57 -14.55
CA GLU A 99 4.42 17.16 -13.93
C GLU A 99 4.58 15.64 -13.99
N ASP A 100 5.47 15.15 -14.85
CA ASP A 100 5.84 13.73 -14.91
C ASP A 100 7.04 13.45 -13.98
N THR A 101 7.00 12.32 -13.28
CA THR A 101 8.09 11.87 -12.42
C THR A 101 9.11 11.10 -13.29
N ILE A 102 10.33 11.62 -13.41
CA ILE A 102 11.40 11.03 -14.23
C ILE A 102 11.97 9.77 -13.57
N ASP A 103 12.11 9.76 -12.24
CA ASP A 103 12.57 8.62 -11.45
C ASP A 103 11.46 8.07 -10.56
N ASP A 104 11.30 6.76 -10.55
CA ASP A 104 10.31 6.09 -9.71
C ASP A 104 10.95 5.61 -8.39
N PRO A 105 10.77 6.34 -7.28
CA PRO A 105 11.38 6.00 -6.00
C PRO A 105 10.90 4.66 -5.42
N ARG A 106 9.81 4.09 -5.95
CA ARG A 106 9.33 2.76 -5.58
C ARG A 106 10.30 1.66 -6.01
N LEU A 107 11.14 1.92 -7.03
CA LEU A 107 12.18 0.98 -7.47
C LEU A 107 13.31 0.82 -6.45
N GLU A 108 13.62 1.85 -5.68
CA GLU A 108 14.66 1.80 -4.64
C GLU A 108 14.24 0.89 -3.49
N LEU A 109 12.95 0.91 -3.10
CA LEU A 109 12.41 0.01 -2.09
C LEU A 109 12.60 -1.47 -2.48
N ALA A 110 12.59 -1.78 -3.77
CA ALA A 110 12.77 -3.13 -4.28
C ALA A 110 14.23 -3.61 -4.22
N VAL A 111 15.18 -2.69 -4.35
CA VAL A 111 16.63 -3.02 -4.45
C VAL A 111 17.29 -3.17 -3.08
N GLU A 112 16.83 -2.47 -2.05
CA GLU A 112 17.43 -2.53 -0.70
C GLU A 112 17.38 -3.94 -0.08
N VAL A 113 16.41 -4.77 -0.46
CA VAL A 113 16.23 -6.10 0.11
C VAL A 113 17.18 -7.14 -0.48
N ASP A 114 17.58 -7.02 -1.75
CA ASP A 114 18.32 -8.10 -2.46
C ASP A 114 19.74 -7.75 -2.93
N ALA A 115 20.16 -6.49 -2.84
CA ALA A 115 21.51 -6.04 -3.22
C ALA A 115 22.65 -6.75 -2.42
N ARG A 116 22.30 -7.45 -1.36
CA ARG A 116 23.25 -8.17 -0.48
C ARG A 116 23.64 -9.55 -1.02
N ASN A 117 22.88 -10.14 -1.98
CA ASN A 117 23.02 -11.55 -2.31
C ASN A 117 23.59 -11.88 -3.71
N SER A 118 23.40 -11.06 -4.75
CA SER A 118 24.04 -11.24 -6.07
C SER A 118 23.73 -10.09 -7.04
N PRO A 119 24.72 -9.40 -7.64
CA PRO A 119 24.49 -8.27 -8.54
C PRO A 119 23.67 -8.60 -9.79
N GLY A 120 23.86 -9.78 -10.38
CA GLY A 120 23.10 -10.20 -11.57
C GLY A 120 21.63 -10.46 -11.27
N ARG A 121 21.34 -11.04 -10.12
CA ARG A 121 19.98 -11.32 -9.68
C ARG A 121 19.23 -10.03 -9.26
N ALA A 122 19.95 -9.07 -8.66
CA ALA A 122 19.41 -7.77 -8.32
C ALA A 122 18.93 -6.98 -9.55
N ALA A 123 19.69 -7.04 -10.67
CA ALA A 123 19.31 -6.39 -11.92
C ALA A 123 18.03 -7.01 -12.54
N GLU A 124 17.94 -8.35 -12.56
CA GLU A 124 16.77 -9.07 -13.08
C GLU A 124 15.51 -8.80 -12.23
N LEU A 125 15.64 -8.79 -10.91
CA LEU A 125 14.57 -8.43 -9.97
C LEU A 125 14.11 -6.98 -10.16
N ARG A 126 15.06 -6.04 -10.29
CA ARG A 126 14.76 -4.63 -10.56
C ARG A 126 13.96 -4.47 -11.85
N GLN A 127 14.35 -5.19 -12.92
CA GLN A 127 13.62 -5.16 -14.19
C GLN A 127 12.20 -5.74 -14.04
N THR A 128 12.06 -6.86 -13.34
CA THR A 128 10.77 -7.50 -13.07
C THR A 128 9.87 -6.56 -12.24
N TYR A 129 10.44 -5.94 -11.21
CA TYR A 129 9.71 -5.00 -10.37
C TYR A 129 9.29 -3.73 -11.13
N ALA A 130 10.17 -3.19 -11.98
CA ALA A 130 9.82 -2.07 -12.86
C ALA A 130 8.67 -2.41 -13.82
N ARG A 131 8.61 -3.65 -14.34
CA ARG A 131 7.48 -4.12 -15.14
C ARG A 131 6.20 -4.20 -14.32
N LEU A 132 6.28 -4.72 -13.09
CA LEU A 132 5.13 -4.80 -12.18
C LEU A 132 4.59 -3.41 -11.83
N LEU A 133 5.46 -2.45 -11.52
CA LEU A 133 5.05 -1.07 -11.24
C LEU A 133 4.35 -0.44 -12.44
N ARG A 134 4.90 -0.60 -13.65
CA ARG A 134 4.24 -0.11 -14.87
C ARG A 134 2.88 -0.77 -15.09
N ALA A 135 2.76 -2.06 -14.85
CA ALA A 135 1.49 -2.77 -14.95
C ALA A 135 0.46 -2.29 -13.91
N LEU A 136 0.92 -2.04 -12.68
CA LEU A 136 0.09 -1.44 -11.63
C LEU A 136 -0.36 -0.03 -12.00
N ASP A 137 0.55 0.77 -12.58
CA ASP A 137 0.26 2.14 -12.99
C ASP A 137 -0.71 2.22 -14.18
N ALA A 138 -0.78 1.18 -15.01
CA ALA A 138 -1.76 1.04 -16.07
C ALA A 138 -3.17 0.67 -15.59
N LEU A 139 -3.32 0.21 -14.34
CA LEU A 139 -4.64 -0.07 -13.78
C LEU A 139 -5.43 1.22 -13.52
N PRO A 140 -6.77 1.19 -13.68
CA PRO A 140 -7.64 2.25 -13.17
C PRO A 140 -7.32 2.53 -11.69
N ILE A 141 -7.32 3.82 -11.31
CA ILE A 141 -6.80 4.25 -10.00
C ILE A 141 -7.50 3.57 -8.82
N ASP A 142 -8.82 3.33 -8.91
CA ASP A 142 -9.58 2.64 -7.87
C ASP A 142 -9.13 1.18 -7.70
N MET A 143 -8.86 0.52 -8.82
CA MET A 143 -8.39 -0.87 -8.86
C MET A 143 -6.95 -0.97 -8.33
N ARG A 144 -6.07 -0.04 -8.73
CA ARG A 144 -4.71 0.09 -8.20
C ARG A 144 -4.73 0.29 -6.70
N THR A 145 -5.54 1.24 -6.21
CA THR A 145 -5.69 1.51 -4.77
C THR A 145 -6.17 0.27 -4.02
N THR A 146 -7.09 -0.51 -4.61
CA THR A 146 -7.54 -1.78 -4.03
C THR A 146 -6.38 -2.77 -3.88
N VAL A 147 -5.56 -2.96 -4.92
CA VAL A 147 -4.39 -3.85 -4.88
C VAL A 147 -3.41 -3.40 -3.79
N ILE A 148 -3.12 -2.10 -3.71
CA ILE A 148 -2.22 -1.55 -2.69
C ILE A 148 -2.76 -1.85 -1.28
N LEU A 149 -4.03 -1.56 -1.01
CA LEU A 149 -4.62 -1.76 0.32
C LEU A 149 -4.64 -3.24 0.71
N VAL A 150 -5.09 -4.12 -0.18
CA VAL A 150 -5.25 -5.56 0.13
C VAL A 150 -3.91 -6.29 0.09
N SER A 151 -3.13 -6.14 -0.99
CA SER A 151 -1.92 -6.95 -1.19
C SER A 151 -0.69 -6.36 -0.51
N LEU A 152 -0.53 -5.02 -0.50
CA LEU A 152 0.67 -4.39 0.08
C LEU A 152 0.48 -4.01 1.55
N GLN A 153 -0.72 -3.58 1.94
CA GLN A 153 -0.99 -3.14 3.31
C GLN A 153 -1.66 -4.22 4.16
N GLY A 154 -2.08 -5.33 3.54
CA GLY A 154 -2.66 -6.49 4.23
C GLY A 154 -4.06 -6.27 4.80
N LEU A 155 -4.84 -5.33 4.23
CA LEU A 155 -6.21 -5.12 4.65
C LEU A 155 -7.11 -6.26 4.15
N SER A 156 -8.10 -6.63 4.97
CA SER A 156 -9.22 -7.44 4.52
C SER A 156 -10.06 -6.69 3.48
N HIS A 157 -10.88 -7.43 2.71
CA HIS A 157 -11.79 -6.80 1.74
C HIS A 157 -12.76 -5.82 2.42
N GLY A 158 -13.28 -6.18 3.60
CA GLY A 158 -14.15 -5.30 4.39
C GLY A 158 -13.46 -3.99 4.79
N GLU A 159 -12.22 -4.06 5.33
CA GLU A 159 -11.43 -2.87 5.70
C GLU A 159 -11.09 -2.00 4.49
N ALA A 160 -10.67 -2.60 3.38
CA ALA A 160 -10.43 -1.88 2.13
C ALA A 160 -11.71 -1.24 1.58
N GLY A 161 -12.86 -1.90 1.75
CA GLY A 161 -14.18 -1.37 1.43
C GLY A 161 -14.51 -0.11 2.25
N VAL A 162 -14.28 -0.14 3.56
CA VAL A 162 -14.42 1.04 4.44
C VAL A 162 -13.52 2.18 3.99
N VAL A 163 -12.24 1.90 3.64
CA VAL A 163 -11.29 2.92 3.16
C VAL A 163 -11.77 3.55 1.86
N GLN A 164 -12.23 2.75 0.90
CA GLN A 164 -12.64 3.21 -0.44
C GLN A 164 -14.12 3.59 -0.53
N LYS A 165 -14.91 3.41 0.54
CA LYS A 165 -16.36 3.63 0.59
C LYS A 165 -17.15 2.81 -0.43
N VAL A 166 -16.80 1.54 -0.57
CA VAL A 166 -17.48 0.58 -1.43
C VAL A 166 -17.73 -0.72 -0.68
N SER A 167 -18.57 -1.60 -1.22
CA SER A 167 -18.81 -2.91 -0.61
C SER A 167 -17.59 -3.82 -0.72
N ASP A 168 -17.48 -4.80 0.15
CA ASP A 168 -16.47 -5.86 0.11
C ASP A 168 -16.56 -6.69 -1.19
N GLY A 169 -17.76 -6.91 -1.72
CA GLY A 169 -17.98 -7.54 -3.03
C GLY A 169 -17.35 -6.72 -4.18
N THR A 170 -17.44 -5.39 -4.11
CA THR A 170 -16.76 -4.50 -5.08
C THR A 170 -15.23 -4.63 -4.97
N ILE A 171 -14.70 -4.73 -3.76
CA ILE A 171 -13.26 -4.96 -3.52
C ILE A 171 -12.84 -6.31 -4.10
N ALA A 172 -13.60 -7.38 -3.83
CA ALA A 172 -13.33 -8.71 -4.35
C ALA A 172 -13.30 -8.73 -5.89
N TRP A 173 -14.28 -8.08 -6.53
CA TRP A 173 -14.31 -7.95 -7.99
C TRP A 173 -13.10 -7.15 -8.52
N ARG A 174 -12.77 -6.00 -7.90
CA ARG A 174 -11.58 -5.21 -8.27
C ARG A 174 -10.30 -6.01 -8.15
N MET A 175 -10.15 -6.80 -7.09
CA MET A 175 -9.00 -7.67 -6.89
C MET A 175 -8.91 -8.77 -7.96
N HIS A 176 -10.04 -9.42 -8.29
CA HIS A 176 -10.09 -10.43 -9.34
C HIS A 176 -9.66 -9.85 -10.70
N GLU A 177 -10.26 -8.74 -11.09
CA GLU A 177 -9.97 -8.09 -12.37
C GLU A 177 -8.54 -7.51 -12.43
N ALA A 178 -8.05 -6.95 -11.33
CA ALA A 178 -6.68 -6.47 -11.25
C ALA A 178 -5.67 -7.61 -11.44
N ARG A 179 -5.89 -8.76 -10.79
CA ARG A 179 -5.04 -9.95 -10.96
C ARG A 179 -5.00 -10.41 -12.41
N ARG A 180 -6.15 -10.48 -13.07
CA ARG A 180 -6.23 -10.85 -14.48
C ARG A 180 -5.38 -9.91 -15.34
N ARG A 181 -5.55 -8.59 -15.20
CA ARG A 181 -4.80 -7.58 -15.97
C ARG A 181 -3.31 -7.60 -15.67
N LEU A 182 -2.92 -7.73 -14.40
CA LEU A 182 -1.52 -7.83 -14.00
C LEU A 182 -0.88 -9.09 -14.58
N HIS A 183 -1.58 -10.21 -14.54
CA HIS A 183 -1.10 -11.45 -15.14
C HIS A 183 -0.88 -11.31 -16.64
N GLU A 184 -1.80 -10.68 -17.36
CA GLU A 184 -1.67 -10.42 -18.80
C GLU A 184 -0.48 -9.50 -19.11
N ALA A 185 -0.32 -8.41 -18.33
CA ALA A 185 0.78 -7.46 -18.51
C ALA A 185 2.16 -8.04 -18.15
N MET A 186 2.19 -8.99 -17.23
CA MET A 186 3.42 -9.67 -16.80
C MET A 186 3.75 -10.91 -17.61
N ALA A 187 2.83 -11.39 -18.47
CA ALA A 187 3.09 -12.51 -19.36
C ALA A 187 4.28 -12.17 -20.29
N PRO A 188 5.24 -13.07 -20.47
CA PRO A 188 6.38 -12.80 -21.33
C PRO A 188 5.91 -12.66 -22.79
N GLU A 189 6.37 -11.63 -23.45
CA GLU A 189 6.25 -11.52 -24.90
C GLU A 189 6.94 -12.73 -25.54
N LYS A 190 6.14 -13.71 -25.99
CA LYS A 190 6.51 -14.87 -26.82
C LYS A 190 7.91 -15.47 -26.57
N LEU A 191 8.18 -15.93 -25.35
CA LEU A 191 9.22 -16.94 -25.10
C LEU A 191 8.58 -18.05 -24.25
N HIS A 192 8.70 -19.28 -24.75
CA HIS A 192 8.15 -20.52 -24.20
C HIS A 192 8.66 -20.78 -22.77
N ARG A 193 8.12 -20.11 -21.75
CA ARG A 193 8.29 -20.51 -20.35
C ARG A 193 6.99 -21.08 -19.82
N LYS A 194 7.08 -22.24 -19.21
CA LYS A 194 5.95 -23.00 -18.66
C LYS A 194 5.16 -22.13 -17.65
N ARG A 195 3.84 -22.16 -17.76
CA ARG A 195 2.85 -21.41 -16.93
C ARG A 195 3.10 -21.43 -15.41
N GLY A 196 3.92 -22.41 -14.91
CA GLY A 196 4.25 -22.54 -13.50
C GLY A 196 5.42 -21.68 -12.98
N GLU A 197 6.38 -21.32 -13.86
CA GLU A 197 7.59 -20.59 -13.43
C GLU A 197 7.34 -19.10 -13.23
N LEU A 198 6.45 -18.51 -14.04
CA LEU A 198 6.10 -17.10 -13.92
C LEU A 198 5.29 -16.82 -12.63
N SER A 199 4.44 -17.75 -12.25
CA SER A 199 3.68 -17.68 -10.98
C SER A 199 4.60 -17.82 -9.77
N ALA A 200 5.66 -18.64 -9.86
CA ALA A 200 6.62 -18.84 -8.79
C ALA A 200 7.53 -17.62 -8.60
N ASP A 201 7.97 -16.98 -9.68
CA ASP A 201 8.83 -15.78 -9.60
C ASP A 201 8.04 -14.57 -9.09
N LEU A 202 6.81 -14.37 -9.55
CA LEU A 202 5.93 -13.34 -9.03
C LEU A 202 5.57 -13.59 -7.55
N ALA A 203 5.29 -14.85 -7.19
CA ALA A 203 5.03 -15.24 -5.82
C ALA A 203 6.26 -15.01 -4.91
N ARG A 204 7.47 -15.28 -5.42
CA ARG A 204 8.72 -15.04 -4.69
C ARG A 204 8.97 -13.56 -4.49
N VAL A 205 8.84 -12.73 -5.53
CA VAL A 205 8.96 -11.27 -5.43
C VAL A 205 7.97 -10.71 -4.41
N LEU A 206 6.72 -11.13 -4.46
CA LEU A 206 5.70 -10.71 -3.49
C LEU A 206 6.05 -11.16 -2.06
N HIS A 207 6.56 -12.39 -1.88
CA HIS A 207 6.93 -12.93 -0.58
C HIS A 207 8.18 -12.25 0.02
N GLU A 208 9.22 -12.00 -0.77
CA GLU A 208 10.47 -11.35 -0.35
C GLU A 208 10.24 -9.91 0.12
N TYR A 209 9.19 -9.25 -0.38
CA TYR A 209 8.77 -7.90 0.05
C TYR A 209 7.72 -7.89 1.16
N GLY A 210 7.52 -9.04 1.85
CA GLY A 210 6.51 -9.16 2.91
C GLY A 210 5.07 -9.02 2.39
N LEU A 211 4.89 -9.19 1.09
CA LEU A 211 3.58 -9.17 0.46
C LEU A 211 3.01 -10.59 0.54
N PRO A 212 1.77 -10.78 1.04
CA PRO A 212 1.17 -12.10 1.08
C PRO A 212 1.13 -12.67 -0.34
N VAL A 213 1.86 -13.77 -0.55
CA VAL A 213 1.76 -14.55 -1.77
C VAL A 213 0.30 -14.89 -1.92
N LEU A 214 -0.28 -14.54 -3.07
CA LEU A 214 -1.66 -14.87 -3.40
C LEU A 214 -1.83 -16.39 -3.34
N GLY A 215 -2.08 -16.87 -2.13
CA GLY A 215 -2.20 -18.28 -1.81
C GLY A 215 -3.47 -18.86 -2.43
N LYS A 216 -3.32 -20.08 -2.82
CA LYS A 216 -4.36 -21.02 -3.26
C LYS A 216 -5.72 -20.72 -2.62
N ALA A 217 -6.72 -20.49 -3.47
CA ALA A 217 -8.10 -20.72 -3.09
C ALA A 217 -8.31 -22.21 -2.86
#